data_8ba7d3ac0f04aa4b5cbc51136b3a6ea1
#
_entry.id   8ba7d3ac0f04aa4b5cbc51136b3a6ea1
#
_cell.length_a   1.000
_cell.length_b   1.000
_cell.length_c   1.000
_cell.angle_alpha   90.00
_cell.angle_beta   90.00
_cell.angle_gamma   90.00
#
_symmetry.space_group_name_H-M   'P 1'
#
loop_
_entity.id
_entity.type
_entity.pdbx_description
1 polymer ?
#
loop_
_entity_poly.entity_id
_entity_poly.type
_entity_poly.pdbx_seq_one_letter_code
_entity_poly.pdbx_strand_id
1 'polypeptide(L)'
;MCGIVGFVNYKQDVSRFRNILINMNNTLVRRGPDEDGYYIRKHIALAHKRLIVIDPEGGKQPMVESCSKSIPLQKENSDMVINYNSNFVISYNGQIYNTDELRKTLEENGFTFNGHCDTEILLKSYIFYGKNVVKHLNGIYAFAIWDSQKEELFMARDHFGVKPLFYTMQSNSFIFASEIKAIFQYPGVEKILDSQGISELFGIGPAHTPGTTIFNNIFELKPAHYAIFNRYGLHIEKYWSLKSLPHEENFNQTCEHLEYLLKDSITRQLVSDVPLCTFLSGGLY
;
A
#
# COMPACT_ATOMS: atom_id res chain seq x y z
N MET A 1 -1.97 12.48 -5.40
CA MET A 1 -1.89 11.10 -4.85
C MET A 1 -1.02 10.27 -5.78
N CYS A 2 -0.09 9.50 -5.22
CA CYS A 2 0.78 8.64 -6.03
C CYS A 2 0.03 7.54 -6.78
N GLY A 3 0.68 6.93 -7.76
CA GLY A 3 0.20 5.74 -8.46
C GLY A 3 1.22 4.61 -8.37
N ILE A 4 0.78 3.42 -8.01
CA ILE A 4 1.60 2.21 -7.98
C ILE A 4 1.10 1.21 -9.03
N VAL A 5 2.03 0.49 -9.63
CA VAL A 5 1.72 -0.54 -10.61
C VAL A 5 2.86 -1.55 -10.67
N GLY A 6 2.51 -2.81 -10.92
CA GLY A 6 3.51 -3.86 -11.08
C GLY A 6 2.92 -5.19 -11.50
N PHE A 7 3.81 -6.13 -11.78
CA PHE A 7 3.45 -7.51 -12.03
C PHE A 7 4.57 -8.48 -11.67
N VAL A 8 4.18 -9.68 -11.31
CA VAL A 8 5.06 -10.81 -10.96
C VAL A 8 4.80 -11.97 -11.91
N ASN A 9 5.86 -12.59 -12.43
CA ASN A 9 5.75 -13.81 -13.21
C ASN A 9 6.94 -14.74 -12.89
N TYR A 10 6.66 -15.94 -12.39
CA TYR A 10 7.70 -16.91 -12.03
C TYR A 10 8.12 -17.82 -13.19
N LYS A 11 7.37 -17.82 -14.30
CA LYS A 11 7.65 -18.69 -15.47
C LYS A 11 8.41 -17.98 -16.59
N GLN A 12 8.40 -16.65 -16.59
CA GLN A 12 9.05 -15.84 -17.61
C GLN A 12 9.95 -14.78 -16.98
N ASP A 13 11.00 -14.40 -17.69
CA ASP A 13 11.83 -13.25 -17.32
C ASP A 13 11.11 -11.96 -17.69
N VAL A 14 10.59 -11.27 -16.67
CA VAL A 14 9.81 -10.03 -16.85
C VAL A 14 10.66 -8.83 -17.25
N SER A 15 12.00 -8.93 -17.21
CA SER A 15 12.87 -7.85 -17.67
C SER A 15 12.66 -7.51 -19.16
N ARG A 16 12.15 -8.48 -19.92
CA ARG A 16 11.78 -8.33 -21.33
C ARG A 16 10.50 -7.53 -21.54
N PHE A 17 9.72 -7.32 -20.51
CA PHE A 17 8.41 -6.63 -20.54
C PHE A 17 8.46 -5.19 -20.07
N ARG A 18 9.64 -4.55 -20.10
CA ARG A 18 9.83 -3.16 -19.66
C ARG A 18 8.83 -2.18 -20.31
N ASN A 19 8.56 -2.33 -21.61
CA ASN A 19 7.63 -1.44 -22.32
C ASN A 19 6.20 -1.58 -21.81
N ILE A 20 5.79 -2.80 -21.42
CA ILE A 20 4.47 -3.02 -20.80
C ILE A 20 4.37 -2.24 -19.49
N LEU A 21 5.37 -2.35 -18.61
CA LEU A 21 5.39 -1.62 -17.35
C LEU A 21 5.36 -0.10 -17.57
N ILE A 22 6.10 0.42 -18.55
CA ILE A 22 6.10 1.85 -18.90
C ILE A 22 4.70 2.27 -19.36
N ASN A 23 4.04 1.52 -20.22
CA ASN A 23 2.68 1.82 -20.69
C ASN A 23 1.68 1.81 -19.53
N MET A 24 1.76 0.82 -18.65
CA MET A 24 0.94 0.75 -17.44
C MET A 24 1.14 1.99 -16.56
N ASN A 25 2.40 2.36 -16.27
CA ASN A 25 2.75 3.49 -15.43
C ASN A 25 2.30 4.84 -16.02
N ASN A 26 2.41 4.99 -17.33
CA ASN A 26 1.99 6.22 -18.03
C ASN A 26 0.49 6.51 -17.90
N THR A 27 -0.35 5.50 -17.72
CA THR A 27 -1.78 5.74 -17.45
C THR A 27 -2.03 6.42 -16.11
N LEU A 28 -1.09 6.36 -15.18
CA LEU A 28 -1.19 6.88 -13.82
C LEU A 28 -0.65 8.32 -13.66
N VAL A 29 -0.26 8.99 -14.75
CA VAL A 29 0.36 10.32 -14.71
C VAL A 29 -0.47 11.37 -13.95
N ARG A 30 -1.82 11.29 -14.01
CA ARG A 30 -2.70 12.21 -13.27
C ARG A 30 -2.67 12.02 -11.77
N ARG A 31 -2.19 10.85 -11.28
CA ARG A 31 -2.03 10.59 -9.85
C ARG A 31 -0.73 11.17 -9.30
N GLY A 32 0.35 11.07 -10.06
CA GLY A 32 1.67 11.53 -9.65
C GLY A 32 2.43 12.10 -10.85
N PRO A 33 2.28 13.40 -11.10
CA PRO A 33 2.89 14.04 -12.28
C PRO A 33 4.37 14.38 -12.11
N ASP A 34 4.91 14.32 -10.87
CA ASP A 34 6.20 14.93 -10.56
C ASP A 34 7.40 14.05 -10.89
N GLU A 35 7.31 12.74 -10.62
CA GLU A 35 8.40 11.80 -10.86
C GLU A 35 7.92 10.42 -11.30
N ASP A 36 8.79 9.72 -12.04
CA ASP A 36 8.65 8.31 -12.43
C ASP A 36 9.75 7.46 -11.80
N GLY A 37 9.39 6.25 -11.38
CA GLY A 37 10.37 5.27 -10.95
C GLY A 37 10.05 3.86 -11.43
N TYR A 38 11.10 3.07 -11.63
CA TYR A 38 11.01 1.71 -12.16
C TYR A 38 11.99 0.78 -11.46
N TYR A 39 11.53 -0.40 -11.07
CA TYR A 39 12.38 -1.49 -10.62
C TYR A 39 11.97 -2.76 -11.35
N ILE A 40 12.94 -3.37 -12.06
CA ILE A 40 12.68 -4.57 -12.84
C ILE A 40 13.78 -5.58 -12.55
N ARG A 41 13.38 -6.80 -12.21
CA ARG A 41 14.23 -7.99 -12.04
C ARG A 41 13.53 -9.18 -12.69
N LYS A 42 14.20 -10.34 -12.67
CA LYS A 42 13.76 -11.56 -13.36
C LYS A 42 12.28 -11.92 -13.17
N HIS A 43 11.74 -11.75 -11.96
CA HIS A 43 10.38 -12.20 -11.62
C HIS A 43 9.43 -11.07 -11.24
N ILE A 44 9.94 -9.83 -11.08
CA ILE A 44 9.18 -8.68 -10.59
C ILE A 44 9.41 -7.45 -11.45
N ALA A 45 8.35 -6.73 -11.74
CA ALA A 45 8.38 -5.40 -12.32
C ALA A 45 7.48 -4.48 -11.49
N LEU A 46 8.06 -3.41 -10.95
CA LEU A 46 7.38 -2.37 -10.17
C LEU A 46 7.60 -1.01 -10.81
N ALA A 47 6.57 -0.18 -10.81
CA ALA A 47 6.70 1.21 -11.18
C ALA A 47 5.87 2.11 -10.25
N HIS A 48 6.25 3.38 -10.22
CA HIS A 48 5.67 4.38 -9.37
C HIS A 48 5.51 5.70 -10.12
N LYS A 49 4.37 6.36 -9.95
CA LYS A 49 4.10 7.76 -10.31
C LYS A 49 3.97 8.55 -9.02
N ARG A 50 4.88 9.52 -8.82
CA ARG A 50 5.00 10.26 -7.57
C ARG A 50 4.29 11.61 -7.64
N LEU A 51 3.52 11.92 -6.62
CA LEU A 51 3.15 13.27 -6.22
C LEU A 51 3.99 13.60 -4.98
N ILE A 52 4.85 14.60 -5.08
CA ILE A 52 5.78 14.97 -4.01
C ILE A 52 5.02 15.74 -2.93
N VAL A 53 5.02 15.19 -1.70
CA VAL A 53 4.39 15.80 -0.51
C VAL A 53 5.37 15.82 0.66
N ILE A 54 6.13 14.76 0.87
CA ILE A 54 7.11 14.60 1.94
C ILE A 54 8.43 14.16 1.33
N ASP A 55 9.55 14.71 1.82
CA ASP A 55 10.93 14.40 1.48
C ASP A 55 11.16 14.34 -0.03
N PRO A 56 11.22 15.49 -0.72
CA PRO A 56 11.39 15.54 -2.17
C PRO A 56 12.59 14.71 -2.67
N GLU A 57 13.70 14.77 -1.96
CA GLU A 57 14.94 14.10 -2.36
C GLU A 57 14.99 12.62 -1.91
N GLY A 58 14.61 12.33 -0.67
CA GLY A 58 14.72 10.99 -0.07
C GLY A 58 13.55 10.08 -0.37
N GLY A 59 12.39 10.62 -0.79
CA GLY A 59 11.15 9.85 -1.00
C GLY A 59 10.99 9.20 -2.38
N LYS A 60 12.06 9.03 -3.17
CA LYS A 60 11.99 8.41 -4.51
C LYS A 60 11.59 6.95 -4.45
N GLN A 61 10.74 6.55 -5.40
CA GLN A 61 10.19 5.20 -5.45
C GLN A 61 10.20 4.62 -6.88
N PRO A 62 10.26 3.26 -7.04
CA PRO A 62 10.35 2.25 -6.00
C PRO A 62 11.63 2.38 -5.17
N MET A 63 11.49 2.33 -3.83
CA MET A 63 12.61 2.44 -2.91
C MET A 63 13.18 1.05 -2.60
N VAL A 64 14.50 0.95 -2.56
CA VAL A 64 15.23 -0.30 -2.31
C VAL A 64 15.97 -0.20 -0.99
N GLU A 65 15.80 -1.18 -0.12
CA GLU A 65 16.57 -1.35 1.10
C GLU A 65 17.25 -2.71 1.10
N SER A 66 18.56 -2.69 1.29
CA SER A 66 19.36 -3.91 1.42
C SER A 66 19.53 -4.25 2.90
N CYS A 67 19.04 -5.39 3.30
CA CYS A 67 19.16 -5.87 4.68
C CYS A 67 20.12 -7.04 4.76
N SER A 68 21.24 -6.84 5.46
CA SER A 68 22.23 -7.89 5.80
C SER A 68 22.29 -8.08 7.31
N LYS A 69 21.16 -8.03 8.00
CA LYS A 69 21.08 -8.08 9.47
C LYS A 69 20.46 -9.39 9.97
N SER A 70 20.94 -9.80 11.13
CA SER A 70 20.27 -10.81 11.96
C SER A 70 19.20 -10.10 12.78
N ILE A 71 17.93 -10.30 12.46
CA ILE A 71 16.81 -9.68 13.16
C ILE A 71 16.16 -10.73 14.07
N PRO A 72 16.03 -10.46 15.40
CA PRO A 72 15.28 -11.35 16.28
C PRO A 72 13.81 -11.41 15.82
N LEU A 73 13.29 -12.62 15.64
CA LEU A 73 11.85 -12.78 15.48
C LEU A 73 11.15 -12.41 16.77
N GLN A 74 10.32 -11.38 16.74
CA GLN A 74 9.35 -11.11 17.82
C GLN A 74 8.22 -12.14 17.77
N LYS A 75 8.54 -13.40 18.05
CA LYS A 75 7.56 -14.40 18.47
C LYS A 75 7.71 -14.59 19.95
N GLU A 76 6.60 -14.48 20.68
CA GLU A 76 6.54 -14.89 22.08
C GLU A 76 7.24 -16.24 22.23
N ASN A 77 8.37 -16.27 22.97
CA ASN A 77 9.17 -17.44 23.30
C ASN A 77 10.04 -18.10 22.21
N SER A 78 10.59 -17.39 21.24
CA SER A 78 11.61 -17.98 20.37
C SER A 78 12.84 -17.08 20.20
N ASP A 79 14.02 -17.58 20.59
CA ASP A 79 15.35 -17.01 20.31
C ASP A 79 15.76 -17.15 18.82
N MET A 80 14.78 -17.29 17.91
CA MET A 80 15.06 -17.44 16.50
C MET A 80 15.50 -16.12 15.89
N VAL A 81 16.72 -16.07 15.43
CA VAL A 81 17.30 -14.98 14.65
C VAL A 81 17.19 -15.33 13.17
N ILE A 82 16.49 -14.51 12.39
CA ILE A 82 16.52 -14.65 10.93
C ILE A 82 17.67 -13.81 10.37
N ASN A 83 18.59 -14.47 9.70
CA ASN A 83 19.63 -13.81 8.93
C ASN A 83 19.05 -13.41 7.57
N TYR A 84 18.74 -12.13 7.42
CA TYR A 84 18.33 -11.57 6.14
C TYR A 84 19.57 -11.18 5.32
N ASN A 85 19.64 -11.69 4.09
CA ASN A 85 20.51 -11.16 3.04
C ASN A 85 19.64 -10.90 1.81
N SER A 86 18.75 -9.93 1.93
CA SER A 86 17.71 -9.66 0.95
C SER A 86 17.65 -8.18 0.58
N ASN A 87 17.26 -7.91 -0.66
CA ASN A 87 16.80 -6.60 -1.07
C ASN A 87 15.28 -6.57 -0.96
N PHE A 88 14.79 -5.60 -0.21
CA PHE A 88 13.37 -5.27 -0.13
C PHE A 88 13.10 -4.06 -1.01
N VAL A 89 12.01 -4.11 -1.75
CA VAL A 89 11.66 -3.02 -2.69
C VAL A 89 10.20 -2.65 -2.49
N ILE A 90 9.94 -1.38 -2.22
CA ILE A 90 8.58 -0.88 -2.00
C ILE A 90 8.13 0.06 -3.11
N SER A 91 6.86 -0.07 -3.52
CA SER A 91 6.09 0.95 -4.23
C SER A 91 4.84 1.25 -3.39
N TYR A 92 4.66 2.52 -3.02
CA TYR A 92 3.73 2.95 -1.99
C TYR A 92 2.97 4.21 -2.39
N ASN A 93 1.66 4.20 -2.18
CA ASN A 93 0.77 5.33 -2.32
C ASN A 93 0.01 5.54 -1.01
N GLY A 94 0.36 6.56 -0.25
CA GLY A 94 -0.28 6.80 1.03
C GLY A 94 0.37 7.90 1.85
N GLN A 95 0.02 7.89 3.12
CA GLN A 95 0.67 8.65 4.18
C GLN A 95 0.52 7.89 5.50
N ILE A 96 1.63 7.66 6.18
CA ILE A 96 1.68 7.06 7.51
C ILE A 96 1.74 8.19 8.55
N TYR A 97 0.84 8.15 9.52
CA TYR A 97 0.65 9.24 10.49
C TYR A 97 1.42 9.03 11.80
N ASN A 98 1.83 7.80 12.11
CA ASN A 98 2.59 7.45 13.30
C ASN A 98 4.06 7.16 13.00
N THR A 99 4.65 7.95 12.10
CA THR A 99 6.05 7.79 11.67
C THR A 99 7.04 7.96 12.82
N ASP A 100 6.81 8.89 13.74
CA ASP A 100 7.71 9.16 14.85
C ASP A 100 7.77 7.99 15.83
N GLU A 101 6.62 7.39 16.16
CA GLU A 101 6.54 6.23 17.03
C GLU A 101 7.24 5.00 16.39
N LEU A 102 7.02 4.79 15.07
CA LEU A 102 7.66 3.70 14.35
C LEU A 102 9.17 3.92 14.24
N ARG A 103 9.61 5.14 13.89
CA ARG A 103 11.03 5.50 13.81
C ARG A 103 11.74 5.23 15.12
N LYS A 104 11.20 5.73 16.24
CA LYS A 104 11.77 5.52 17.56
C LYS A 104 11.95 4.04 17.87
N THR A 105 10.89 3.24 17.66
CA THR A 105 10.96 1.78 17.88
C THR A 105 12.03 1.12 17.01
N LEU A 106 12.16 1.51 15.76
CA LEU A 106 13.15 0.95 14.84
C LEU A 106 14.58 1.37 15.21
N GLU A 107 14.81 2.62 15.63
CA GLU A 107 16.10 3.11 16.11
C GLU A 107 16.56 2.37 17.37
N GLU A 108 15.65 2.13 18.32
CA GLU A 108 15.91 1.31 19.52
C GLU A 108 16.31 -0.15 19.15
N ASN A 109 15.90 -0.62 17.96
CA ASN A 109 16.26 -1.94 17.42
C ASN A 109 17.40 -1.87 16.39
N GLY A 110 18.16 -0.78 16.36
CA GLY A 110 19.39 -0.64 15.58
C GLY A 110 19.20 -0.33 14.10
N PHE A 111 18.03 0.15 13.69
CA PHE A 111 17.83 0.69 12.33
C PHE A 111 18.31 2.14 12.27
N THR A 112 18.86 2.52 11.14
CA THR A 112 19.28 3.90 10.82
C THR A 112 18.48 4.40 9.63
N PHE A 113 18.32 5.71 9.50
CA PHE A 113 17.52 6.33 8.46
C PHE A 113 18.36 7.34 7.67
N ASN A 114 18.11 7.44 6.36
CA ASN A 114 18.79 8.39 5.48
C ASN A 114 18.00 9.68 5.31
N GLY A 115 16.68 9.63 5.49
CA GLY A 115 15.76 10.74 5.31
C GLY A 115 14.65 10.77 6.36
N HIS A 116 13.62 11.54 6.07
CA HIS A 116 12.44 11.65 6.93
C HIS A 116 11.14 11.16 6.25
N CYS A 117 11.24 10.57 5.05
CA CYS A 117 10.08 10.09 4.34
C CYS A 117 9.44 8.87 5.05
N ASP A 118 8.13 8.85 5.03
CA ASP A 118 7.33 7.74 5.56
C ASP A 118 7.53 6.42 4.79
N THR A 119 7.93 6.50 3.52
CA THR A 119 8.26 5.32 2.68
C THR A 119 9.41 4.51 3.27
N GLU A 120 10.50 5.17 3.70
CA GLU A 120 11.66 4.50 4.32
C GLU A 120 11.25 3.86 5.65
N ILE A 121 10.47 4.58 6.46
CA ILE A 121 9.97 4.09 7.75
C ILE A 121 9.08 2.86 7.54
N LEU A 122 8.16 2.91 6.59
CA LEU A 122 7.28 1.79 6.26
C LEU A 122 8.07 0.56 5.78
N LEU A 123 9.05 0.75 4.89
CA LEU A 123 9.87 -0.34 4.39
C LEU A 123 10.69 -1.01 5.51
N LYS A 124 11.31 -0.22 6.37
CA LYS A 124 12.07 -0.73 7.53
C LYS A 124 11.15 -1.36 8.58
N SER A 125 9.94 -0.83 8.77
CA SER A 125 8.91 -1.46 9.60
C SER A 125 8.52 -2.85 9.06
N TYR A 126 8.37 -3.01 7.73
CA TYR A 126 8.10 -4.33 7.15
C TYR A 126 9.27 -5.29 7.35
N ILE A 127 10.51 -4.83 7.21
CA ILE A 127 11.70 -5.66 7.46
C ILE A 127 11.69 -6.15 8.92
N PHE A 128 11.29 -5.30 9.87
CA PHE A 128 11.26 -5.62 11.30
C PHE A 128 10.06 -6.50 11.71
N TYR A 129 8.83 -6.11 11.32
CA TYR A 129 7.61 -6.79 11.76
C TYR A 129 7.11 -7.87 10.78
N GLY A 130 7.67 -7.95 9.57
CA GLY A 130 7.16 -8.82 8.51
C GLY A 130 5.71 -8.49 8.15
N LYS A 131 4.89 -9.50 7.90
CA LYS A 131 3.46 -9.33 7.58
C LYS A 131 2.65 -8.66 8.69
N ASN A 132 3.12 -8.67 9.93
CA ASN A 132 2.46 -8.00 11.04
C ASN A 132 2.59 -6.47 11.02
N VAL A 133 3.40 -5.91 10.12
CA VAL A 133 3.55 -4.45 9.97
C VAL A 133 2.21 -3.73 9.92
N VAL A 134 1.21 -4.30 9.23
CA VAL A 134 -0.13 -3.71 9.08
C VAL A 134 -0.87 -3.46 10.40
N LYS A 135 -0.47 -4.15 11.48
CA LYS A 135 -1.05 -3.97 12.83
C LYS A 135 -0.43 -2.79 13.58
N HIS A 136 0.69 -2.27 13.09
CA HIS A 136 1.45 -1.17 13.69
C HIS A 136 1.29 0.14 12.91
N LEU A 137 0.63 0.12 11.75
CA LEU A 137 0.46 1.30 10.91
C LEU A 137 -0.79 2.07 11.28
N ASN A 138 -0.64 3.38 11.48
CA ASN A 138 -1.73 4.34 11.49
C ASN A 138 -1.57 5.23 10.26
N GLY A 139 -2.53 5.19 9.32
CA GLY A 139 -2.43 5.94 8.07
C GLY A 139 -3.42 5.50 7.01
N ILE A 140 -3.32 6.14 5.85
CA ILE A 140 -4.05 5.80 4.63
C ILE A 140 -3.06 5.30 3.60
N TYR A 141 -3.18 4.06 3.14
CA TYR A 141 -2.13 3.46 2.30
C TYR A 141 -2.61 2.33 1.39
N ALA A 142 -1.92 2.22 0.28
CA ALA A 142 -1.82 1.01 -0.51
C ALA A 142 -0.35 0.84 -0.92
N PHE A 143 0.23 -0.32 -0.67
CA PHE A 143 1.63 -0.57 -1.01
C PHE A 143 1.88 -1.99 -1.45
N ALA A 144 2.99 -2.16 -2.16
CA ALA A 144 3.51 -3.43 -2.60
C ALA A 144 5.00 -3.51 -2.24
N ILE A 145 5.41 -4.55 -1.53
CA ILE A 145 6.80 -4.81 -1.14
C ILE A 145 7.22 -6.15 -1.72
N TRP A 146 8.35 -6.14 -2.45
CA TRP A 146 9.00 -7.34 -2.95
C TRP A 146 10.16 -7.74 -2.03
N ASP A 147 10.12 -8.97 -1.52
CA ASP A 147 11.24 -9.61 -0.83
C ASP A 147 12.00 -10.49 -1.83
N SER A 148 13.22 -10.10 -2.18
CA SER A 148 14.00 -10.80 -3.21
C SER A 148 14.56 -12.15 -2.74
N GLN A 149 14.70 -12.39 -1.44
CA GLN A 149 15.17 -13.67 -0.91
C GLN A 149 14.04 -14.71 -0.93
N LYS A 150 12.84 -14.30 -0.49
CA LYS A 150 11.66 -15.17 -0.51
C LYS A 150 11.02 -15.26 -1.89
N GLU A 151 11.39 -14.36 -2.81
CA GLU A 151 10.69 -14.16 -4.08
C GLU A 151 9.17 -14.00 -3.85
N GLU A 152 8.81 -13.11 -2.95
CA GLU A 152 7.44 -12.91 -2.48
C GLU A 152 7.03 -11.44 -2.61
N LEU A 153 5.83 -11.22 -3.11
CA LEU A 153 5.18 -9.91 -3.14
C LEU A 153 4.20 -9.82 -1.99
N PHE A 154 4.44 -8.91 -1.06
CA PHE A 154 3.50 -8.53 -0.01
C PHE A 154 2.79 -7.24 -0.42
N MET A 155 1.47 -7.22 -0.35
CA MET A 155 0.66 -6.03 -0.61
C MET A 155 -0.29 -5.80 0.56
N ALA A 156 -0.56 -4.53 0.89
CA ALA A 156 -1.55 -4.19 1.90
C ALA A 156 -2.33 -2.94 1.53
N ARG A 157 -3.55 -2.87 2.03
CA ARG A 157 -4.45 -1.73 1.89
C ARG A 157 -4.96 -1.29 3.26
N ASP A 158 -5.09 0.01 3.47
CA ASP A 158 -5.48 0.61 4.74
C ASP A 158 -6.85 0.13 5.28
N HIS A 159 -7.11 0.45 6.54
CA HIS A 159 -8.27 -0.01 7.31
C HIS A 159 -9.61 0.27 6.63
N PHE A 160 -9.75 1.42 5.97
CA PHE A 160 -11.00 1.86 5.32
C PHE A 160 -10.93 1.82 3.79
N GLY A 161 -9.78 1.43 3.20
CA GLY A 161 -9.59 1.36 1.76
C GLY A 161 -9.56 2.72 1.08
N VAL A 162 -9.06 3.75 1.78
CA VAL A 162 -8.94 5.12 1.24
C VAL A 162 -8.04 5.14 0.00
N LYS A 163 -6.96 4.36 0.00
CA LYS A 163 -6.12 4.21 -1.19
C LYS A 163 -6.55 2.99 -1.99
N PRO A 164 -6.77 3.15 -3.31
CA PRO A 164 -7.20 2.05 -4.16
C PRO A 164 -6.05 1.08 -4.47
N LEU A 165 -6.39 -0.21 -4.58
CA LEU A 165 -5.48 -1.26 -5.02
C LEU A 165 -6.26 -2.38 -5.71
N PHE A 166 -6.05 -2.52 -7.01
CA PHE A 166 -6.69 -3.52 -7.86
C PHE A 166 -5.68 -4.56 -8.31
N TYR A 167 -6.15 -5.78 -8.56
CA TYR A 167 -5.31 -6.86 -9.05
C TYR A 167 -6.07 -7.82 -9.96
N THR A 168 -5.32 -8.58 -10.75
CA THR A 168 -5.81 -9.67 -11.59
C THR A 168 -4.74 -10.74 -11.80
N MET A 169 -5.19 -11.91 -12.24
CA MET A 169 -4.32 -12.97 -12.75
C MET A 169 -4.53 -13.08 -14.25
N GLN A 170 -3.47 -12.90 -15.04
CA GLN A 170 -3.50 -13.11 -16.47
C GLN A 170 -2.43 -14.12 -16.87
N SER A 171 -2.84 -15.26 -17.38
CA SER A 171 -1.98 -16.40 -17.68
C SER A 171 -1.17 -16.83 -16.42
N ASN A 172 0.12 -16.55 -16.38
CA ASN A 172 0.98 -16.87 -15.21
C ASN A 172 1.46 -15.60 -14.49
N SER A 173 0.88 -14.44 -14.80
CA SER A 173 1.26 -13.15 -14.22
C SER A 173 0.22 -12.69 -13.21
N PHE A 174 0.69 -12.32 -12.02
CA PHE A 174 -0.07 -11.55 -11.06
C PHE A 174 0.18 -10.06 -11.32
N ILE A 175 -0.86 -9.29 -11.55
CA ILE A 175 -0.79 -7.90 -11.99
C ILE A 175 -1.56 -7.06 -10.99
N PHE A 176 -1.02 -5.89 -10.60
CA PHE A 176 -1.70 -4.99 -9.70
C PHE A 176 -1.46 -3.52 -10.06
N ALA A 177 -2.39 -2.65 -9.68
CA ALA A 177 -2.28 -1.22 -9.88
C ALA A 177 -3.22 -0.42 -8.97
N SER A 178 -2.92 0.88 -8.81
CA SER A 178 -3.82 1.85 -8.17
C SER A 178 -5.09 2.13 -8.98
N GLU A 179 -5.08 1.91 -10.29
CA GLU A 179 -6.24 2.13 -11.16
C GLU A 179 -6.34 1.02 -12.22
N ILE A 180 -7.57 0.60 -12.51
CA ILE A 180 -7.87 -0.50 -13.44
C ILE A 180 -7.35 -0.22 -14.86
N LYS A 181 -7.35 1.04 -15.31
CA LYS A 181 -6.85 1.42 -16.64
C LYS A 181 -5.38 1.05 -16.86
N ALA A 182 -4.58 0.96 -15.77
CA ALA A 182 -3.20 0.51 -15.85
C ALA A 182 -3.12 -1.01 -16.06
N ILE A 183 -3.99 -1.78 -15.41
CA ILE A 183 -4.10 -3.23 -15.59
C ILE A 183 -4.44 -3.57 -17.04
N PHE A 184 -5.29 -2.79 -17.68
CA PHE A 184 -5.67 -2.98 -19.10
C PHE A 184 -4.55 -2.79 -20.12
N GLN A 185 -3.41 -2.23 -19.71
CA GLN A 185 -2.23 -2.14 -20.59
C GLN A 185 -1.44 -3.45 -20.64
N TYR A 186 -1.74 -4.38 -19.72
CA TYR A 186 -1.08 -5.68 -19.74
C TYR A 186 -1.70 -6.57 -20.82
N PRO A 187 -0.88 -7.21 -21.70
CA PRO A 187 -1.38 -8.03 -22.80
C PRO A 187 -2.28 -9.18 -22.32
N GLY A 188 -3.38 -9.36 -23.00
CA GLY A 188 -4.36 -10.42 -22.72
C GLY A 188 -5.35 -10.10 -21.60
N VAL A 189 -5.23 -8.96 -20.93
CA VAL A 189 -6.29 -8.50 -20.00
C VAL A 189 -7.41 -7.87 -20.80
N GLU A 190 -8.58 -8.49 -20.76
CA GLU A 190 -9.75 -8.07 -21.52
C GLU A 190 -10.61 -7.09 -20.71
N LYS A 191 -11.30 -6.19 -21.44
CA LYS A 191 -12.22 -5.18 -20.85
C LYS A 191 -13.66 -5.72 -20.88
N ILE A 192 -13.87 -6.89 -20.30
CA ILE A 192 -15.19 -7.53 -20.24
C ILE A 192 -15.90 -7.06 -18.97
N LEU A 193 -17.12 -6.55 -19.14
CA LEU A 193 -17.96 -6.14 -18.03
C LEU A 193 -18.53 -7.36 -17.31
N ASP A 194 -18.55 -7.28 -15.98
CA ASP A 194 -19.16 -8.28 -15.11
C ASP A 194 -20.64 -7.96 -14.87
N SER A 195 -21.50 -8.96 -14.98
CA SER A 195 -22.95 -8.78 -14.82
C SER A 195 -23.34 -8.33 -13.40
N GLN A 196 -22.68 -8.85 -12.37
CA GLN A 196 -22.91 -8.41 -11.00
C GLN A 196 -22.45 -6.97 -10.80
N GLY A 197 -21.24 -6.62 -11.28
CA GLY A 197 -20.71 -5.26 -11.17
C GLY A 197 -21.57 -4.23 -11.89
N ILE A 198 -22.16 -4.58 -13.04
CA ILE A 198 -23.14 -3.74 -13.74
C ILE A 198 -24.41 -3.58 -12.89
N SER A 199 -24.93 -4.67 -12.35
CA SER A 199 -26.13 -4.66 -11.51
C SER A 199 -25.95 -3.79 -10.27
N GLU A 200 -24.77 -3.85 -9.63
CA GLU A 200 -24.42 -2.97 -8.51
C GLU A 200 -24.36 -1.50 -8.93
N LEU A 201 -23.73 -1.18 -10.06
CA LEU A 201 -23.65 0.18 -10.57
C LEU A 201 -25.01 0.83 -10.79
N PHE A 202 -25.98 0.09 -11.35
CA PHE A 202 -27.33 0.59 -11.57
C PHE A 202 -28.24 0.51 -10.34
N GLY A 203 -28.00 -0.46 -9.45
CA GLY A 203 -28.83 -0.68 -8.27
C GLY A 203 -28.48 0.17 -7.05
N ILE A 204 -27.19 0.37 -6.80
CA ILE A 204 -26.67 1.09 -5.61
C ILE A 204 -25.79 2.31 -5.96
N GLY A 205 -25.69 2.64 -7.25
CA GLY A 205 -24.95 3.81 -7.74
C GLY A 205 -23.43 3.60 -7.67
N PRO A 206 -22.66 4.63 -7.25
CA PRO A 206 -21.19 4.55 -7.25
C PRO A 206 -20.61 3.62 -6.17
N ALA A 207 -21.41 3.15 -5.23
CA ALA A 207 -21.00 2.16 -4.26
C ALA A 207 -20.92 0.77 -4.91
N HIS A 208 -20.03 -0.07 -4.40
CA HIS A 208 -19.89 -1.46 -4.85
C HIS A 208 -19.51 -2.36 -3.66
N THR A 209 -19.73 -3.63 -3.83
CA THR A 209 -19.31 -4.64 -2.83
C THR A 209 -17.78 -4.65 -2.75
N PRO A 210 -17.18 -4.46 -1.55
CA PRO A 210 -15.72 -4.47 -1.40
C PRO A 210 -15.10 -5.77 -1.92
N GLY A 211 -14.08 -5.62 -2.78
CA GLY A 211 -13.36 -6.73 -3.39
C GLY A 211 -13.80 -7.06 -4.81
N THR A 212 -14.92 -6.51 -5.29
CA THR A 212 -15.41 -6.65 -6.67
C THR A 212 -15.12 -5.41 -7.48
N THR A 213 -15.25 -5.50 -8.80
CA THR A 213 -15.23 -4.38 -9.74
C THR A 213 -16.31 -4.58 -10.81
N ILE A 214 -16.51 -3.58 -11.66
CA ILE A 214 -17.42 -3.73 -12.81
C ILE A 214 -16.82 -4.57 -13.97
N PHE A 215 -15.57 -5.02 -13.82
CA PHE A 215 -14.88 -5.80 -14.83
C PHE A 215 -14.65 -7.23 -14.38
N ASN A 216 -14.88 -8.17 -15.30
CA ASN A 216 -14.65 -9.57 -15.04
C ASN A 216 -13.16 -9.86 -14.75
N ASN A 217 -12.89 -10.73 -13.79
CA ASN A 217 -11.54 -11.14 -13.36
C ASN A 217 -10.62 -10.02 -12.90
N ILE A 218 -11.15 -8.82 -12.63
CA ILE A 218 -10.40 -7.75 -11.96
C ILE A 218 -10.99 -7.55 -10.57
N PHE A 219 -10.15 -7.64 -9.56
CA PHE A 219 -10.55 -7.59 -8.16
C PHE A 219 -9.93 -6.36 -7.48
N GLU A 220 -10.60 -5.90 -6.45
CA GLU A 220 -10.08 -4.90 -5.53
C GLU A 220 -9.54 -5.60 -4.28
N LEU A 221 -8.35 -5.23 -3.79
CA LEU A 221 -7.94 -5.68 -2.47
C LEU A 221 -8.84 -5.01 -1.43
N LYS A 222 -9.56 -5.82 -0.65
CA LYS A 222 -10.53 -5.31 0.33
C LYS A 222 -9.86 -4.40 1.37
N PRO A 223 -10.59 -3.40 1.91
CA PRO A 223 -10.13 -2.64 3.07
C PRO A 223 -9.68 -3.55 4.22
N ALA A 224 -8.65 -3.14 4.94
CA ALA A 224 -8.08 -3.91 6.06
C ALA A 224 -7.61 -5.33 5.71
N HIS A 225 -7.15 -5.53 4.46
CA HIS A 225 -6.57 -6.79 4.02
C HIS A 225 -5.14 -6.59 3.53
N TYR A 226 -4.36 -7.65 3.69
CA TYR A 226 -3.10 -7.82 2.97
C TYR A 226 -3.17 -9.04 2.06
N ALA A 227 -2.31 -9.06 1.06
CA ALA A 227 -2.15 -10.15 0.12
C ALA A 227 -0.67 -10.54 0.01
N ILE A 228 -0.41 -11.83 -0.08
CA ILE A 228 0.90 -12.40 -0.34
C ILE A 228 0.81 -13.20 -1.62
N PHE A 229 1.66 -12.86 -2.60
CA PHE A 229 1.77 -13.61 -3.83
C PHE A 229 3.19 -14.18 -3.97
N ASN A 230 3.28 -15.50 -4.13
CA ASN A 230 4.53 -16.22 -4.30
C ASN A 230 4.36 -17.40 -5.28
N ARG A 231 5.36 -18.29 -5.40
CA ARG A 231 5.30 -19.45 -6.29
C ARG A 231 4.17 -20.42 -6.00
N TYR A 232 3.59 -20.39 -4.80
CA TYR A 232 2.49 -21.25 -4.37
C TYR A 232 1.11 -20.62 -4.65
N GLY A 233 1.06 -19.36 -5.05
CA GLY A 233 -0.17 -18.65 -5.39
C GLY A 233 -0.43 -17.40 -4.56
N LEU A 234 -1.68 -16.96 -4.58
CA LEU A 234 -2.18 -15.78 -3.88
C LEU A 234 -2.85 -16.18 -2.57
N HIS A 235 -2.41 -15.58 -1.47
CA HIS A 235 -3.04 -15.67 -0.15
C HIS A 235 -3.49 -14.28 0.30
N ILE A 236 -4.75 -14.15 0.73
CA ILE A 236 -5.31 -12.88 1.22
C ILE A 236 -5.80 -13.08 2.63
N GLU A 237 -5.47 -12.15 3.53
CA GLU A 237 -5.86 -12.22 4.94
C GLU A 237 -6.36 -10.86 5.43
N LYS A 238 -7.42 -10.87 6.22
CA LYS A 238 -7.96 -9.70 6.90
C LYS A 238 -7.19 -9.45 8.19
N TYR A 239 -6.61 -8.26 8.36
CA TYR A 239 -5.81 -7.92 9.53
C TYR A 239 -6.57 -7.08 10.58
N TRP A 240 -7.69 -6.44 10.18
CA TRP A 240 -8.48 -5.62 11.08
C TRP A 240 -9.97 -5.63 10.71
N SER A 241 -10.82 -5.36 11.69
CA SER A 241 -12.25 -5.13 11.50
C SER A 241 -12.79 -4.17 12.55
N LEU A 242 -13.72 -3.31 12.13
CA LEU A 242 -14.46 -2.45 13.03
C LEU A 242 -15.24 -3.31 14.05
N LYS A 243 -15.16 -2.93 15.31
CA LYS A 243 -15.89 -3.58 16.39
C LYS A 243 -16.85 -2.58 17.03
N SER A 244 -18.08 -2.98 17.26
CA SER A 244 -19.01 -2.24 18.11
C SER A 244 -18.81 -2.68 19.54
N LEU A 245 -18.56 -1.72 20.41
CA LEU A 245 -18.37 -1.96 21.86
C LEU A 245 -19.41 -1.15 22.64
N PRO A 246 -19.78 -1.57 23.87
CA PRO A 246 -20.60 -0.76 24.75
C PRO A 246 -19.96 0.61 24.97
N HIS A 247 -20.79 1.65 24.99
CA HIS A 247 -20.37 3.02 25.30
C HIS A 247 -20.63 3.30 26.77
N GLU A 248 -19.58 3.62 27.53
CA GLU A 248 -19.64 3.77 28.99
C GLU A 248 -19.53 5.24 29.45
N GLU A 249 -19.16 6.15 28.55
CA GLU A 249 -19.00 7.57 28.84
C GLU A 249 -20.34 8.31 28.89
N ASN A 250 -20.46 9.32 29.75
CA ASN A 250 -21.58 10.24 29.73
C ASN A 250 -21.43 11.27 28.59
N PHE A 251 -22.48 12.06 28.33
CA PHE A 251 -22.50 13.01 27.22
C PHE A 251 -21.31 13.97 27.20
N ASN A 252 -20.96 14.58 28.34
CA ASN A 252 -19.86 15.56 28.41
C ASN A 252 -18.50 14.90 28.14
N GLN A 253 -18.25 13.74 28.75
CA GLN A 253 -17.04 12.94 28.52
C GLN A 253 -16.91 12.54 27.05
N THR A 254 -18.03 12.12 26.43
CA THR A 254 -18.05 11.80 25.00
C THR A 254 -17.70 13.00 24.13
N CYS A 255 -18.23 14.19 24.44
CA CYS A 255 -17.91 15.40 23.68
C CYS A 255 -16.43 15.77 23.80
N GLU A 256 -15.87 15.76 25.00
CA GLU A 256 -14.46 16.03 25.25
C GLU A 256 -13.55 15.02 24.53
N HIS A 257 -13.88 13.73 24.61
CA HIS A 257 -13.15 12.66 23.95
C HIS A 257 -13.20 12.78 22.42
N LEU A 258 -14.36 13.05 21.86
CA LEU A 258 -14.51 13.29 20.42
C LEU A 258 -13.72 14.51 19.95
N GLU A 259 -13.76 15.60 20.70
CA GLU A 259 -12.96 16.79 20.39
C GLU A 259 -11.46 16.48 20.38
N TYR A 260 -10.99 15.74 21.38
CA TYR A 260 -9.60 15.29 21.46
C TYR A 260 -9.23 14.42 20.24
N LEU A 261 -10.02 13.38 19.93
CA LEU A 261 -9.76 12.49 18.80
C LEU A 261 -9.77 13.22 17.44
N LEU A 262 -10.67 14.18 17.25
CA LEU A 262 -10.71 15.00 16.04
C LEU A 262 -9.47 15.87 15.90
N LYS A 263 -9.06 16.55 16.98
CA LYS A 263 -7.86 17.38 17.00
C LYS A 263 -6.60 16.54 16.74
N ASP A 264 -6.44 15.40 17.42
CA ASP A 264 -5.31 14.50 17.23
C ASP A 264 -5.25 13.97 15.79
N SER A 265 -6.38 13.52 15.25
CA SER A 265 -6.47 13.04 13.88
C SER A 265 -6.08 14.11 12.84
N ILE A 266 -6.59 15.33 13.00
CA ILE A 266 -6.24 16.44 12.10
C ILE A 266 -4.76 16.79 12.22
N THR A 267 -4.23 16.91 13.45
CA THR A 267 -2.84 17.27 13.67
C THR A 267 -1.87 16.27 13.02
N ARG A 268 -2.12 14.98 13.18
CA ARG A 268 -1.30 13.92 12.56
C ARG A 268 -1.33 13.96 11.02
N GLN A 269 -2.40 14.49 10.42
CA GLN A 269 -2.56 14.58 8.97
C GLN A 269 -1.95 15.85 8.35
N LEU A 270 -1.51 16.82 9.16
CA LEU A 270 -0.95 18.08 8.67
C LEU A 270 0.55 18.01 8.36
N VAL A 271 1.15 16.82 8.36
CA VAL A 271 2.57 16.65 8.03
C VAL A 271 2.77 16.78 6.51
N SER A 272 3.54 17.79 6.08
CA SER A 272 3.81 18.06 4.67
C SER A 272 5.02 18.99 4.53
N ASP A 273 5.88 18.74 3.54
CA ASP A 273 6.98 19.63 3.15
C ASP A 273 6.57 20.62 2.04
N VAL A 274 5.31 20.54 1.59
CA VAL A 274 4.71 21.46 0.63
C VAL A 274 3.58 22.27 1.27
N PRO A 275 3.22 23.46 0.72
CA PRO A 275 2.14 24.26 1.28
C PRO A 275 0.82 23.48 1.38
N LEU A 276 0.19 23.57 2.56
CA LEU A 276 -1.12 22.98 2.83
C LEU A 276 -2.22 24.01 2.66
N CYS A 277 -3.38 23.56 2.17
CA CYS A 277 -4.61 24.32 2.20
C CYS A 277 -5.76 23.40 2.64
N THR A 278 -6.80 24.02 3.20
CA THR A 278 -8.04 23.36 3.58
C THR A 278 -9.19 23.89 2.75
N PHE A 279 -10.11 23.00 2.35
CA PHE A 279 -11.37 23.43 1.76
C PHE A 279 -12.35 23.76 2.88
N LEU A 280 -12.87 24.99 2.89
CA LEU A 280 -13.95 25.39 3.76
C LEU A 280 -15.21 25.53 2.91
N SER A 281 -16.15 24.59 3.04
CA SER A 281 -17.49 24.79 2.47
C SER A 281 -18.25 25.72 3.39
N GLY A 282 -18.87 26.80 2.84
CA GLY A 282 -19.66 27.75 3.62
C GLY A 282 -21.02 27.22 4.09
N GLY A 283 -21.26 25.93 4.00
CA GLY A 283 -22.52 25.32 4.46
C GLY A 283 -22.53 25.16 5.98
N LEU A 284 -23.41 25.98 6.62
CA LEU A 284 -23.92 25.69 7.96
C LEU A 284 -25.18 24.86 7.78
N TYR A 285 -25.15 23.58 8.19
CA TYR A 285 -26.34 22.72 8.22
C TYR A 285 -26.74 22.47 9.66
#